data_d5cf4e5db64f876608ae65e2ef3fe542
#
_entry.id   d5cf4e5db64f876608ae65e2ef3fe542
#
_cell.length_a   1.000
_cell.length_b   1.000
_cell.length_c   1.000
_cell.angle_alpha   90.00
_cell.angle_beta   90.00
_cell.angle_gamma   90.00
#
_symmetry.space_group_name_H-M   'P 1'
#
loop_
_entity.id
_entity.type
_entity.pdbx_description
1 polymer ?
#
loop_
_entity_poly.entity_id
_entity_poly.type
_entity_poly.pdbx_seq_one_letter_code
_entity_poly.pdbx_strand_id
1 'polypeptide(L)'
;MPDEVRALIKACSNRAPTGIRNRALLVLLYRGGLRLSEALRLYPKDLDRDAGTVTVLVGKGGKRRTIGLDPGAFAVVERWLDKRAALGINGLAPLLCTLRGQPVASAYVRGLMPRLARRVGIEKRVHPHGLRHTHAAELAFEGVPMNAIQAQLGHSSLATTSRYLAHIAPAELVKAMQARTSTL
;
A
#
# COMPACT_ATOMS: atom_id res chain seq x y z
N MET A 1 -3.29 -5.52 11.88
CA MET A 1 -3.65 -6.89 11.46
C MET A 1 -4.16 -6.85 10.02
N PRO A 2 -3.83 -7.84 9.15
CA PRO A 2 -4.27 -7.87 7.74
C PRO A 2 -5.79 -7.78 7.57
N ASP A 3 -6.55 -8.49 8.41
CA ASP A 3 -8.02 -8.50 8.33
C ASP A 3 -8.64 -7.13 8.59
N GLU A 4 -8.07 -6.36 9.51
CA GLU A 4 -8.53 -4.99 9.76
C GLU A 4 -8.29 -4.10 8.54
N VAL A 5 -7.14 -4.24 7.85
CA VAL A 5 -6.88 -3.48 6.62
C VAL A 5 -7.87 -3.88 5.52
N ARG A 6 -8.16 -5.17 5.37
CA ARG A 6 -9.20 -5.66 4.44
C ARG A 6 -10.58 -5.09 4.79
N ALA A 7 -10.92 -5.02 6.08
CA ALA A 7 -12.16 -4.42 6.53
C ALA A 7 -12.24 -2.92 6.19
N LEU A 8 -11.16 -2.16 6.38
CA LEU A 8 -11.08 -0.74 5.99
C LEU A 8 -11.30 -0.55 4.47
N ILE A 9 -10.69 -1.39 3.64
CA ILE A 9 -10.85 -1.36 2.18
C ILE A 9 -12.31 -1.68 1.82
N LYS A 10 -12.90 -2.72 2.44
CA LYS A 10 -14.31 -3.11 2.22
C LYS A 10 -15.30 -2.02 2.68
N ALA A 11 -14.97 -1.26 3.71
CA ALA A 11 -15.79 -0.14 4.20
C ALA A 11 -15.90 1.03 3.19
N CYS A 12 -14.96 1.13 2.24
CA CYS A 12 -15.10 2.07 1.13
C CYS A 12 -16.13 1.55 0.13
N SER A 13 -17.07 2.41 -0.31
CA SER A 13 -18.04 2.05 -1.34
C SER A 13 -17.35 1.52 -2.61
N ASN A 14 -17.90 0.47 -3.20
CA ASN A 14 -17.46 -0.06 -4.49
C ASN A 14 -18.30 0.46 -5.66
N ARG A 15 -19.27 1.36 -5.41
CA ARG A 15 -20.14 1.96 -6.43
C ARG A 15 -19.89 3.46 -6.57
N ALA A 16 -19.79 4.19 -5.45
CA ALA A 16 -19.55 5.63 -5.47
C ALA A 16 -18.10 5.94 -5.92
N PRO A 17 -17.90 6.91 -6.84
CA PRO A 17 -16.58 7.24 -7.38
C PRO A 17 -15.52 7.53 -6.31
N THR A 18 -15.88 8.30 -5.27
CA THR A 18 -14.97 8.59 -4.16
C THR A 18 -14.60 7.34 -3.36
N GLY A 19 -15.52 6.37 -3.22
CA GLY A 19 -15.26 5.09 -2.58
C GLY A 19 -14.31 4.22 -3.38
N ILE A 20 -14.50 4.13 -4.69
CA ILE A 20 -13.62 3.39 -5.61
C ILE A 20 -12.20 3.98 -5.55
N ARG A 21 -12.06 5.31 -5.62
CA ARG A 21 -10.77 5.98 -5.43
C ARG A 21 -10.13 5.66 -4.09
N ASN A 22 -10.90 5.72 -3.01
CA ASN A 22 -10.38 5.45 -1.67
C ASN A 22 -9.93 4.00 -1.49
N ARG A 23 -10.59 3.03 -2.16
CA ARG A 23 -10.12 1.64 -2.24
C ARG A 23 -8.76 1.57 -2.92
N ALA A 24 -8.59 2.20 -4.08
CA ALA A 24 -7.31 2.26 -4.79
C ALA A 24 -6.21 2.89 -3.93
N LEU A 25 -6.51 4.01 -3.23
CA LEU A 25 -5.59 4.62 -2.29
C LEU A 25 -5.14 3.63 -1.19
N LEU A 26 -6.09 2.98 -0.50
CA LEU A 26 -5.76 2.05 0.58
C LEU A 26 -4.96 0.85 0.09
N VAL A 27 -5.28 0.34 -1.09
CA VAL A 27 -4.55 -0.77 -1.73
C VAL A 27 -3.12 -0.36 -2.06
N LEU A 28 -2.88 0.82 -2.63
CA LEU A 28 -1.54 1.32 -2.91
C LEU A 28 -0.71 1.51 -1.63
N LEU A 29 -1.31 1.99 -0.55
CA LEU A 29 -0.65 2.13 0.75
C LEU A 29 -0.34 0.78 1.40
N TYR A 30 -1.23 -0.19 1.23
CA TYR A 30 -1.14 -1.51 1.86
C TYR A 30 -0.35 -2.50 0.99
N ARG A 31 -0.85 -2.87 -0.20
CA ARG A 31 -0.23 -3.88 -1.06
C ARG A 31 1.00 -3.36 -1.81
N GLY A 32 1.03 -2.07 -2.15
CA GLY A 32 2.22 -1.41 -2.71
C GLY A 32 3.22 -0.98 -1.65
N GLY A 33 2.83 -0.94 -0.37
CA GLY A 33 3.69 -0.47 0.71
C GLY A 33 4.13 0.99 0.56
N LEU A 34 3.37 1.82 -0.14
CA LEU A 34 3.74 3.21 -0.42
C LEU A 34 3.60 4.11 0.80
N ARG A 35 4.46 5.14 0.87
CA ARG A 35 4.21 6.28 1.76
C ARG A 35 3.03 7.08 1.22
N LEU A 36 2.27 7.74 2.10
CA LEU A 36 1.13 8.57 1.67
C LEU A 36 1.55 9.60 0.63
N SER A 37 2.65 10.30 0.85
CA SER A 37 3.16 11.31 -0.09
C SER A 37 3.58 10.72 -1.44
N GLU A 38 4.07 9.49 -1.48
CA GLU A 38 4.41 8.77 -2.71
C GLU A 38 3.13 8.42 -3.48
N ALA A 39 2.16 7.79 -2.81
CA ALA A 39 0.89 7.41 -3.43
C ALA A 39 0.14 8.62 -4.02
N LEU A 40 0.14 9.76 -3.33
CA LEU A 40 -0.54 10.98 -3.79
C LEU A 40 0.17 11.69 -4.95
N ARG A 41 1.44 11.34 -5.23
CA ARG A 41 2.23 11.90 -6.36
C ARG A 41 2.24 11.00 -7.59
N LEU A 42 1.61 9.83 -7.54
CA LEU A 42 1.52 8.94 -8.70
C LEU A 42 0.64 9.54 -9.79
N TYR A 43 1.01 9.24 -11.02
CA TYR A 43 0.23 9.50 -12.23
C TYR A 43 -0.11 8.17 -12.91
N PRO A 44 -1.12 8.11 -13.79
CA PRO A 44 -1.46 6.89 -14.52
C PRO A 44 -0.29 6.27 -15.28
N LYS A 45 0.61 7.12 -15.82
CA LYS A 45 1.81 6.70 -16.56
C LYS A 45 2.87 5.97 -15.69
N ASP A 46 2.74 6.06 -14.36
CA ASP A 46 3.67 5.42 -13.45
C ASP A 46 3.29 3.95 -13.17
N LEU A 47 2.15 3.49 -13.72
CA LEU A 47 1.68 2.12 -13.62
C LEU A 47 2.01 1.36 -14.91
N ASP A 48 2.60 0.18 -14.74
CA ASP A 48 2.82 -0.80 -15.80
C ASP A 48 2.02 -2.06 -15.46
N ARG A 49 0.90 -2.22 -16.18
CA ARG A 49 -0.03 -3.33 -15.96
C ARG A 49 0.59 -4.66 -16.34
N ASP A 50 1.27 -4.69 -17.49
CA ASP A 50 1.77 -5.94 -18.06
C ASP A 50 2.91 -6.50 -17.21
N ALA A 51 3.76 -5.60 -16.69
CA ALA A 51 4.82 -5.96 -15.75
C ALA A 51 4.33 -6.11 -14.29
N GLY A 52 3.10 -5.72 -13.96
CA GLY A 52 2.60 -5.72 -12.58
C GLY A 52 3.36 -4.76 -11.67
N THR A 53 3.82 -3.61 -12.18
CA THR A 53 4.71 -2.71 -11.44
C THR A 53 4.21 -1.28 -11.36
N VAL A 54 4.71 -0.56 -10.36
CA VAL A 54 4.48 0.88 -10.17
C VAL A 54 5.82 1.58 -9.98
N THR A 55 6.10 2.60 -10.80
CA THR A 55 7.28 3.45 -10.69
C THR A 55 7.03 4.56 -9.68
N VAL A 56 7.86 4.63 -8.64
CA VAL A 56 7.74 5.59 -7.54
C VAL A 56 8.91 6.56 -7.57
N LEU A 57 8.62 7.86 -7.61
CA LEU A 57 9.63 8.91 -7.45
C LEU A 57 9.93 9.11 -5.97
N VAL A 58 11.20 9.00 -5.59
CA VAL A 58 11.67 9.07 -4.19
C VAL A 58 12.37 10.40 -3.94
N GLY A 59 11.76 11.25 -3.10
CA GLY A 59 12.38 12.34 -2.38
C GLY A 59 13.20 13.39 -3.17
N LYS A 60 14.04 14.13 -2.46
CA LYS A 60 15.06 15.04 -3.02
C LYS A 60 16.10 14.24 -3.81
N GLY A 61 16.27 14.55 -5.09
CA GLY A 61 17.26 13.91 -5.95
C GLY A 61 16.71 13.00 -7.05
N GLY A 62 15.36 12.88 -7.20
CA GLY A 62 14.74 12.24 -8.38
C GLY A 62 15.01 10.74 -8.53
N LYS A 63 15.49 10.06 -7.48
CA LYS A 63 15.69 8.61 -7.53
C LYS A 63 14.34 7.93 -7.76
N ARG A 64 14.32 7.02 -8.71
CA ARG A 64 13.16 6.17 -9.01
C ARG A 64 13.37 4.81 -8.36
N ARG A 65 12.28 4.21 -7.91
CA ARG A 65 12.22 2.79 -7.60
C ARG A 65 10.98 2.19 -8.22
N THR A 66 11.07 0.95 -8.62
CA THR A 66 9.93 0.16 -9.06
C THR A 66 9.49 -0.74 -7.92
N ILE A 67 8.20 -0.82 -7.69
CA ILE A 67 7.59 -1.75 -6.73
C ILE A 67 6.69 -2.73 -7.48
N GLY A 68 6.59 -3.94 -6.96
CA GLY A 68 5.59 -4.91 -7.41
C GLY A 68 4.22 -4.62 -6.81
N LEU A 69 3.17 -4.92 -7.56
CA LEU A 69 1.79 -4.87 -7.09
C LEU A 69 1.07 -6.13 -7.59
N ASP A 70 0.45 -6.88 -6.68
CA ASP A 70 -0.24 -8.12 -7.06
C ASP A 70 -1.44 -7.85 -7.98
N PRO A 71 -1.85 -8.85 -8.80
CA PRO A 71 -2.92 -8.68 -9.79
C PRO A 71 -4.25 -8.22 -9.18
N GLY A 72 -4.59 -8.69 -7.98
CA GLY A 72 -5.81 -8.28 -7.29
C GLY A 72 -5.78 -6.81 -6.86
N ALA A 73 -4.63 -6.35 -6.40
CA ALA A 73 -4.39 -4.95 -6.07
C ALA A 73 -4.43 -4.07 -7.33
N PHE A 74 -3.83 -4.53 -8.43
CA PHE A 74 -3.87 -3.86 -9.72
C PHE A 74 -5.30 -3.67 -10.20
N ALA A 75 -6.14 -4.72 -10.18
CA ALA A 75 -7.55 -4.66 -10.59
C ALA A 75 -8.35 -3.59 -9.80
N VAL A 76 -8.05 -3.39 -8.51
CA VAL A 76 -8.67 -2.32 -7.71
C VAL A 76 -8.25 -0.94 -8.19
N VAL A 77 -6.98 -0.77 -8.56
CA VAL A 77 -6.46 0.51 -9.09
C VAL A 77 -7.04 0.80 -10.47
N GLU A 78 -7.10 -0.21 -11.35
CA GLU A 78 -7.68 -0.11 -12.69
C GLU A 78 -9.15 0.30 -12.65
N ARG A 79 -9.93 -0.28 -11.76
CA ARG A 79 -11.32 0.12 -11.58
C ARG A 79 -11.46 1.62 -11.25
N TRP A 80 -10.49 2.20 -10.55
CA TRP A 80 -10.46 3.64 -10.36
C TRP A 80 -10.03 4.38 -11.64
N LEU A 81 -9.09 3.86 -12.40
CA LEU A 81 -8.70 4.43 -13.70
C LEU A 81 -9.89 4.47 -14.67
N ASP A 82 -10.64 3.38 -14.78
CA ASP A 82 -11.86 3.32 -15.60
C ASP A 82 -12.88 4.37 -15.15
N LYS A 83 -13.06 4.47 -13.82
CA LYS A 83 -14.02 5.43 -13.27
C LYS A 83 -13.63 6.88 -13.52
N ARG A 84 -12.31 7.20 -13.41
CA ARG A 84 -11.83 8.55 -13.72
C ARG A 84 -11.91 8.87 -15.22
N ALA A 85 -11.68 7.88 -16.09
CA ALA A 85 -11.88 8.05 -17.54
C ALA A 85 -13.33 8.35 -17.86
N ALA A 86 -14.29 7.62 -17.27
CA ALA A 86 -15.73 7.86 -17.40
C ALA A 86 -16.17 9.23 -16.84
N LEU A 87 -15.37 9.86 -15.96
CA LEU A 87 -15.59 11.23 -15.46
C LEU A 87 -14.89 12.29 -16.32
N GLY A 88 -14.26 11.92 -17.44
CA GLY A 88 -13.53 12.84 -18.31
C GLY A 88 -12.21 13.35 -17.71
N ILE A 89 -11.67 12.69 -16.69
CA ILE A 89 -10.42 13.09 -16.06
C ILE A 89 -9.25 12.56 -16.90
N ASN A 90 -8.48 13.46 -17.49
CA ASN A 90 -7.37 13.12 -18.37
C ASN A 90 -6.13 12.56 -17.62
N GLY A 91 -5.14 12.07 -18.40
CA GLY A 91 -3.89 11.49 -17.87
C GLY A 91 -2.95 12.48 -17.18
N LEU A 92 -3.15 13.79 -17.37
CA LEU A 92 -2.34 14.84 -16.73
C LEU A 92 -2.70 15.07 -15.26
N ALA A 93 -3.89 14.63 -14.83
CA ALA A 93 -4.26 14.66 -13.43
C ALA A 93 -3.55 13.54 -12.64
N PRO A 94 -3.22 13.76 -11.35
CA PRO A 94 -2.65 12.71 -10.50
C PRO A 94 -3.51 11.44 -10.49
N LEU A 95 -2.89 10.29 -10.29
CA LEU A 95 -3.60 9.01 -10.20
C LEU A 95 -4.75 9.10 -9.18
N LEU A 96 -4.45 9.56 -7.98
CA LEU A 96 -5.43 9.77 -6.90
C LEU A 96 -5.85 11.24 -6.88
N CYS A 97 -6.94 11.54 -7.56
CA CYS A 97 -7.47 12.89 -7.68
C CYS A 97 -8.93 13.01 -7.16
N THR A 98 -9.39 14.22 -7.00
CA THR A 98 -10.82 14.51 -6.76
C THR A 98 -11.64 14.19 -8.02
N LEU A 99 -12.98 14.23 -7.92
CA LEU A 99 -13.85 14.03 -9.09
C LEU A 99 -13.74 15.16 -10.14
N ARG A 100 -13.00 16.21 -9.83
CA ARG A 100 -12.67 17.34 -10.73
C ARG A 100 -11.21 17.28 -11.20
N GLY A 101 -10.50 16.17 -11.02
CA GLY A 101 -9.10 16.02 -11.43
C GLY A 101 -8.07 16.69 -10.51
N GLN A 102 -8.47 17.35 -9.42
CA GLN A 102 -7.54 18.02 -8.52
C GLN A 102 -6.82 17.02 -7.58
N PRO A 103 -5.58 17.27 -7.15
CA PRO A 103 -4.87 16.42 -6.21
C PRO A 103 -5.67 16.18 -4.92
N VAL A 104 -5.61 14.97 -4.40
CA VAL A 104 -6.17 14.64 -3.08
C VAL A 104 -5.23 15.18 -2.00
N ALA A 105 -5.74 16.00 -1.09
CA ALA A 105 -4.96 16.52 0.03
C ALA A 105 -4.64 15.42 1.06
N SER A 106 -3.43 15.43 1.61
CA SER A 106 -3.03 14.50 2.67
C SER A 106 -3.91 14.62 3.94
N ALA A 107 -4.44 15.82 4.21
CA ALA A 107 -5.39 16.06 5.30
C ALA A 107 -6.68 15.25 5.12
N TYR A 108 -7.20 15.16 3.88
CA TYR A 108 -8.36 14.31 3.58
C TYR A 108 -8.11 12.85 3.96
N VAL A 109 -6.93 12.32 3.60
CA VAL A 109 -6.59 10.92 3.90
C VAL A 109 -6.44 10.70 5.40
N ARG A 110 -5.79 11.62 6.12
CA ARG A 110 -5.69 11.55 7.58
C ARG A 110 -7.07 11.56 8.26
N GLY A 111 -8.04 12.31 7.74
CA GLY A 111 -9.41 12.29 8.23
C GLY A 111 -10.25 11.10 7.77
N LEU A 112 -9.91 10.49 6.63
CA LEU A 112 -10.58 9.29 6.12
C LEU A 112 -10.31 8.07 7.01
N MET A 113 -9.07 7.86 7.44
CA MET A 113 -8.65 6.69 8.19
C MET A 113 -9.47 6.46 9.48
N PRO A 114 -9.60 7.44 10.41
CA PRO A 114 -10.39 7.24 11.62
C PRO A 114 -11.90 7.10 11.34
N ARG A 115 -12.41 7.70 10.26
CA ARG A 115 -13.82 7.50 9.85
C ARG A 115 -14.09 6.07 9.42
N LEU A 116 -13.17 5.48 8.63
CA LEU A 116 -13.27 4.08 8.21
C LEU A 116 -13.10 3.14 9.41
N ALA A 117 -12.13 3.40 10.29
CA ALA A 117 -11.91 2.62 11.52
C ALA A 117 -13.18 2.53 12.37
N ARG A 118 -13.81 3.67 12.67
CA ARG A 118 -15.09 3.71 13.41
C ARG A 118 -16.20 2.93 12.72
N ARG A 119 -16.28 3.00 11.38
CA ARG A 119 -17.31 2.27 10.61
C ARG A 119 -17.20 0.75 10.76
N VAL A 120 -16.00 0.24 10.95
CA VAL A 120 -15.72 -1.20 11.06
C VAL A 120 -15.37 -1.65 12.49
N GLY A 121 -15.59 -0.80 13.50
CA GLY A 121 -15.37 -1.14 14.90
C GLY A 121 -13.90 -1.29 15.31
N ILE A 122 -12.96 -0.63 14.61
CA ILE A 122 -11.55 -0.63 14.99
C ILE A 122 -11.29 0.54 15.95
N GLU A 123 -11.03 0.23 17.22
CA GLU A 123 -10.83 1.23 18.28
C GLU A 123 -9.44 1.85 18.27
N LYS A 124 -8.42 1.07 17.89
CA LYS A 124 -7.05 1.56 17.82
C LYS A 124 -6.86 2.60 16.73
N ARG A 125 -5.84 3.46 16.91
CA ARG A 125 -5.48 4.48 15.94
C ARG A 125 -5.03 3.85 14.61
N VAL A 126 -5.78 4.14 13.54
CA VAL A 126 -5.44 3.74 12.18
C VAL A 126 -4.85 4.93 11.42
N HIS A 127 -3.71 4.74 10.77
CA HIS A 127 -3.03 5.77 9.99
C HIS A 127 -2.32 5.15 8.76
N PRO A 128 -2.03 5.94 7.70
CA PRO A 128 -1.46 5.42 6.45
C PRO A 128 -0.18 4.61 6.63
N HIS A 129 0.68 5.02 7.55
CA HIS A 129 1.94 4.33 7.82
C HIS A 129 1.74 2.93 8.42
N GLY A 130 0.65 2.75 9.20
CA GLY A 130 0.29 1.44 9.75
C GLY A 130 -0.04 0.40 8.67
N LEU A 131 -0.65 0.83 7.55
CA LEU A 131 -0.95 -0.07 6.42
C LEU A 131 0.35 -0.61 5.79
N ARG A 132 1.31 0.27 5.59
CA ARG A 132 2.64 -0.08 5.09
C ARG A 132 3.41 -1.01 6.05
N HIS A 133 3.27 -0.80 7.37
CA HIS A 133 3.82 -1.71 8.38
C HIS A 133 3.20 -3.11 8.27
N THR A 134 1.88 -3.18 8.12
CA THR A 134 1.18 -4.45 7.96
C THR A 134 1.68 -5.18 6.71
N HIS A 135 1.87 -4.48 5.58
CA HIS A 135 2.45 -5.06 4.37
C HIS A 135 3.86 -5.64 4.60
N ALA A 136 4.74 -4.86 5.26
CA ALA A 136 6.09 -5.34 5.57
C ALA A 136 6.08 -6.62 6.42
N ALA A 137 5.18 -6.66 7.40
CA ALA A 137 5.00 -7.81 8.26
C ALA A 137 4.49 -9.04 7.48
N GLU A 138 3.50 -8.86 6.59
CA GLU A 138 3.00 -9.95 5.74
C GLU A 138 4.10 -10.51 4.83
N LEU A 139 4.84 -9.65 4.13
CA LEU A 139 5.95 -10.11 3.29
C LEU A 139 6.99 -10.93 4.07
N ALA A 140 7.30 -10.51 5.31
CA ALA A 140 8.20 -11.27 6.15
C ALA A 140 7.60 -12.63 6.56
N PHE A 141 6.31 -12.69 6.93
CA PHE A 141 5.61 -13.94 7.22
C PHE A 141 5.50 -14.87 6.01
N GLU A 142 5.43 -14.31 4.81
CA GLU A 142 5.46 -15.03 3.54
C GLU A 142 6.87 -15.52 3.17
N GLY A 143 7.88 -15.21 3.98
CA GLY A 143 9.28 -15.62 3.76
C GLY A 143 10.01 -14.80 2.70
N VAL A 144 9.50 -13.63 2.33
CA VAL A 144 10.18 -12.75 1.37
C VAL A 144 11.50 -12.25 1.95
N PRO A 145 12.62 -12.35 1.24
CA PRO A 145 13.92 -11.91 1.74
C PRO A 145 13.95 -10.44 2.15
N MET A 146 14.65 -10.13 3.24
CA MET A 146 14.70 -8.79 3.85
C MET A 146 15.14 -7.69 2.87
N ASN A 147 16.10 -7.98 2.00
CA ASN A 147 16.57 -7.06 0.96
C ASN A 147 15.47 -6.75 -0.07
N ALA A 148 14.64 -7.73 -0.43
CA ALA A 148 13.50 -7.53 -1.32
C ALA A 148 12.41 -6.67 -0.64
N ILE A 149 12.11 -6.92 0.65
CA ILE A 149 11.19 -6.08 1.43
C ILE A 149 11.73 -4.65 1.52
N GLN A 150 13.04 -4.49 1.76
CA GLN A 150 13.68 -3.17 1.79
C GLN A 150 13.54 -2.43 0.44
N ALA A 151 13.78 -3.13 -0.68
CA ALA A 151 13.63 -2.58 -2.02
C ALA A 151 12.19 -2.17 -2.30
N GLN A 152 11.21 -3.04 -2.02
CA GLN A 152 9.77 -2.78 -2.16
C GLN A 152 9.37 -1.52 -1.38
N LEU A 153 9.81 -1.41 -0.14
CA LEU A 153 9.47 -0.28 0.71
C LEU A 153 10.30 0.98 0.40
N GLY A 154 11.48 0.86 -0.20
CA GLY A 154 12.39 1.98 -0.45
C GLY A 154 12.94 2.55 0.87
N HIS A 155 13.43 1.68 1.74
CA HIS A 155 14.17 2.07 2.93
C HIS A 155 15.64 2.25 2.56
N SER A 156 16.21 3.41 2.92
CA SER A 156 17.62 3.71 2.70
C SER A 156 18.56 2.92 3.65
N SER A 157 18.01 2.34 4.72
CA SER A 157 18.78 1.58 5.72
C SER A 157 18.02 0.30 6.09
N LEU A 158 18.78 -0.82 6.19
CA LEU A 158 18.28 -2.10 6.73
C LEU A 158 17.81 -1.96 8.18
N ALA A 159 18.45 -1.12 8.98
CA ALA A 159 18.04 -0.85 10.36
C ALA A 159 16.58 -0.39 10.46
N THR A 160 16.10 0.36 9.46
CA THR A 160 14.70 0.76 9.41
C THR A 160 13.78 -0.44 9.17
N THR A 161 14.12 -1.32 8.24
CA THR A 161 13.34 -2.54 7.94
C THR A 161 13.40 -3.51 9.13
N SER A 162 14.57 -3.72 9.73
CA SER A 162 14.75 -4.59 10.89
C SER A 162 13.93 -4.15 12.10
N ARG A 163 13.79 -2.84 12.35
CA ARG A 163 12.96 -2.33 13.44
C ARG A 163 11.47 -2.69 13.25
N TYR A 164 10.97 -2.72 12.02
CA TYR A 164 9.59 -3.14 11.74
C TYR A 164 9.38 -4.63 11.98
N LEU A 165 10.40 -5.43 11.76
CA LEU A 165 10.33 -6.89 11.81
C LEU A 165 10.85 -7.47 13.13
N ALA A 166 11.40 -6.65 14.01
CA ALA A 166 11.95 -7.09 15.31
C ALA A 166 10.94 -7.87 16.18
N HIS A 167 9.64 -7.59 16.02
CA HIS A 167 8.59 -8.32 16.74
C HIS A 167 8.19 -9.65 16.06
N ILE A 168 8.60 -9.87 14.80
CA ILE A 168 8.25 -11.03 13.98
C ILE A 168 9.40 -12.04 14.00
N ALA A 169 10.63 -11.56 14.01
CA ALA A 169 11.84 -12.37 13.95
C ALA A 169 11.90 -13.53 14.97
N PRO A 170 11.48 -13.37 16.23
CA PRO A 170 11.49 -14.49 17.18
C PRO A 170 10.55 -15.63 16.77
N ALA A 171 9.34 -15.34 16.31
CA ALA A 171 8.37 -16.35 15.91
C ALA A 171 8.80 -17.08 14.63
N GLU A 172 9.35 -16.37 13.65
CA GLU A 172 9.89 -16.93 12.42
C GLU A 172 11.12 -17.83 12.70
N LEU A 173 12.00 -17.39 13.61
CA LEU A 173 13.16 -18.18 14.02
C LEU A 173 12.72 -19.51 14.66
N VAL A 174 11.76 -19.47 15.60
CA VAL A 174 11.23 -20.67 16.24
C VAL A 174 10.62 -21.62 15.19
N LYS A 175 9.82 -21.11 14.27
CA LYS A 175 9.22 -21.90 13.18
C LYS A 175 10.28 -22.52 12.28
N ALA A 176 11.30 -21.73 11.90
CA ALA A 176 12.41 -22.23 11.09
C ALA A 176 13.22 -23.32 11.83
N MET A 177 13.44 -23.16 13.13
CA MET A 177 14.15 -24.17 13.94
C MET A 177 13.33 -25.45 14.08
N GLN A 178 12.01 -25.36 14.27
CA GLN A 178 11.10 -26.50 14.35
C GLN A 178 11.00 -27.25 13.02
N ALA A 179 11.15 -26.56 11.90
CA ALA A 179 11.12 -27.18 10.55
C ALA A 179 12.45 -27.87 10.17
N ARG A 180 13.52 -27.69 10.95
CA ARG A 180 14.79 -28.40 10.71
C ARG A 180 14.66 -29.84 11.13
N THR A 181 14.69 -30.75 10.18
CA THR A 181 14.93 -32.19 10.43
C THR A 181 16.45 -32.40 10.56
N SER A 182 16.92 -32.49 11.79
CA SER A 182 18.30 -32.87 12.06
C SER A 182 18.30 -34.37 12.40
N THR A 183 18.96 -35.17 11.59
CA THR A 183 19.45 -36.51 11.98
C THR A 183 20.70 -36.28 12.83
N LEU A 184 20.54 -36.23 14.16
CA LEU A 184 21.62 -36.37 15.13
C LEU A 184 21.80 -37.85 15.45
#